data_c06fcf2fd1a062aae4a168c4057e63da
#
_entry.id   c06fcf2fd1a062aae4a168c4057e63da
#
_cell.length_a   1.000
_cell.length_b   1.000
_cell.length_c   1.000
_cell.angle_alpha   90.00
_cell.angle_beta   90.00
_cell.angle_gamma   90.00
#
_symmetry.space_group_name_H-M   'P 1'
#
loop_
_entity.id
_entity.type
_entity.pdbx_description
1 polymer ?
#
loop_
_entity_poly.entity_id
_entity_poly.type
_entity_poly.pdbx_seq_one_letter_code
_entity_poly.pdbx_strand_id
1 'polypeptide(L)'
;MKETTKARIELLLAFTLILYILPLKHSVTDFGYWLDWALAIHDHGISNVYRHGDDVNYHPIFLYMIWLYDVLMPTREHIIANINYLKIFPLIFDFLPVVVLCCFRQRLIQEKIPYLFLILNIAYLFNSVCWGQVDSIFSSLCFLALLTTLYKPSLGVVIYILAFYTKFHSIMFLPVMFLILAYKVRSWRGFLQVVIASVATVTIVLLPFIIQGRAADVFNATVKAVDFWPRVSVQAYNIWFLLVWGVPYDVFDSETFFILTYKQTGLIMFLISSGLTLIPLTRRLLSLRLNNAPPDRALKQLLMITLGLICFNFFYFNTQMHERYIHPALIMFFFYAVYSKNYIPYILISVAYLMSLEKTFPDFLPIERNRILFSARAIALLYTSTLVYTMVIFYRQHRLGYELKELRKLLFQWHAKP
;
A
#
# COMPACT_ATOMS: atom_id res chain seq x y z
N MET A 1 0.35 -2.50 35.93
CA MET A 1 -0.53 -2.25 34.79
C MET A 1 -0.27 -3.32 33.71
N LYS A 2 -1.28 -4.03 33.23
CA LYS A 2 -1.08 -5.08 32.22
C LYS A 2 -0.49 -4.46 30.95
N GLU A 3 0.46 -5.13 30.29
CA GLU A 3 1.18 -4.64 29.10
C GLU A 3 0.22 -4.10 27.99
N THR A 4 -0.93 -4.73 27.84
CA THR A 4 -2.00 -4.30 26.92
C THR A 4 -2.63 -2.96 27.28
N THR A 5 -2.80 -2.65 28.57
CA THR A 5 -3.36 -1.37 29.04
C THR A 5 -2.36 -0.24 28.81
N LYS A 6 -1.06 -0.48 29.08
CA LYS A 6 0.01 0.48 28.80
C LYS A 6 0.03 0.84 27.31
N ALA A 7 0.04 -0.18 26.43
CA ALA A 7 0.05 0.04 24.98
C ALA A 7 -1.15 0.86 24.49
N ARG A 8 -2.35 0.59 25.01
CA ARG A 8 -3.56 1.36 24.66
C ARG A 8 -3.45 2.83 25.06
N ILE A 9 -2.94 3.11 26.25
CA ILE A 9 -2.75 4.50 26.74
C ILE A 9 -1.72 5.23 25.86
N GLU A 10 -0.57 4.59 25.58
CA GLU A 10 0.49 5.19 24.76
C GLU A 10 0.01 5.47 23.32
N LEU A 11 -0.74 4.54 22.71
CA LEU A 11 -1.33 4.74 21.39
C LEU A 11 -2.38 5.86 21.39
N LEU A 12 -3.22 5.93 22.42
CA LEU A 12 -4.22 6.99 22.55
C LEU A 12 -3.53 8.35 22.71
N LEU A 13 -2.52 8.45 23.56
CA LEU A 13 -1.77 9.69 23.75
C LEU A 13 -1.07 10.14 22.47
N ALA A 14 -0.40 9.21 21.76
CA ALA A 14 0.24 9.50 20.49
C ALA A 14 -0.78 9.98 19.44
N PHE A 15 -1.92 9.29 19.32
CA PHE A 15 -3.00 9.68 18.41
C PHE A 15 -3.54 11.07 18.73
N THR A 16 -3.84 11.34 20.01
CA THR A 16 -4.37 12.63 20.44
C THR A 16 -3.38 13.77 20.18
N LEU A 17 -2.08 13.55 20.43
CA LEU A 17 -1.04 14.54 20.16
C LEU A 17 -0.94 14.84 18.65
N ILE A 18 -0.93 13.81 17.81
CA ILE A 18 -0.85 13.99 16.36
C ILE A 18 -2.13 14.65 15.84
N LEU A 19 -3.30 14.26 16.36
CA LEU A 19 -4.59 14.87 16.00
C LEU A 19 -4.61 16.38 16.34
N TYR A 20 -3.98 16.79 17.45
CA TYR A 20 -3.85 18.21 17.83
C TYR A 20 -2.97 18.99 16.85
N ILE A 21 -1.90 18.38 16.33
CA ILE A 21 -0.98 19.00 15.38
C ILE A 21 -1.56 19.05 13.95
N LEU A 22 -2.45 18.12 13.63
CA LEU A 22 -2.93 17.87 12.26
C LEU A 22 -3.48 19.11 11.53
N PRO A 23 -4.32 19.98 12.15
CA PRO A 23 -4.82 21.18 11.47
C PRO A 23 -3.77 22.29 11.30
N LEU A 24 -2.65 22.23 12.03
CA LEU A 24 -1.59 23.23 11.97
C LEU A 24 -0.67 23.06 10.74
N LYS A 25 -0.67 21.88 10.15
CA LYS A 25 0.10 21.59 8.94
C LYS A 25 -0.78 21.76 7.71
N HIS A 26 -0.49 22.78 6.92
CA HIS A 26 -1.14 22.98 5.64
C HIS A 26 -0.59 21.99 4.63
N SER A 27 -1.48 21.23 4.03
CA SER A 27 -1.14 20.35 2.94
C SER A 27 -1.12 21.12 1.62
N VAL A 28 -0.35 20.62 0.68
CA VAL A 28 -0.09 21.25 -0.60
C VAL A 28 -1.04 20.67 -1.67
N THR A 29 -1.10 21.21 -2.82
CA THR A 29 -1.68 20.83 -4.11
C THR A 29 -2.88 19.88 -4.15
N ASP A 30 -2.80 18.63 -3.62
CA ASP A 30 -3.87 17.63 -3.75
C ASP A 30 -5.14 17.98 -2.94
N PHE A 31 -5.03 18.83 -1.93
CA PHE A 31 -6.18 19.33 -1.16
C PHE A 31 -7.10 20.23 -1.97
N GLY A 32 -6.61 20.86 -3.04
CA GLY A 32 -7.46 21.57 -3.99
C GLY A 32 -8.46 20.64 -4.66
N TYR A 33 -8.00 19.49 -5.14
CA TYR A 33 -8.89 18.46 -5.72
C TYR A 33 -9.88 17.90 -4.70
N TRP A 34 -9.42 17.61 -3.48
CA TRP A 34 -10.32 17.04 -2.46
C TRP A 34 -11.33 18.03 -1.95
N LEU A 35 -10.99 19.32 -1.89
CA LEU A 35 -11.94 20.38 -1.62
C LEU A 35 -12.99 20.47 -2.73
N ASP A 36 -12.57 20.45 -3.98
CA ASP A 36 -13.48 20.46 -5.12
C ASP A 36 -14.42 19.24 -5.08
N TRP A 37 -13.89 18.03 -4.83
CA TRP A 37 -14.72 16.83 -4.71
C TRP A 37 -15.67 16.89 -3.51
N ALA A 38 -15.25 17.46 -2.38
CA ALA A 38 -16.12 17.65 -1.22
C ALA A 38 -17.27 18.61 -1.55
N LEU A 39 -16.99 19.71 -2.24
CA LEU A 39 -18.01 20.66 -2.70
C LEU A 39 -18.93 20.05 -3.75
N ALA A 40 -18.37 19.27 -4.69
CA ALA A 40 -19.20 18.54 -5.68
C ALA A 40 -20.12 17.50 -5.01
N ILE A 41 -19.65 16.83 -3.95
CA ILE A 41 -20.47 15.91 -3.15
C ILE A 41 -21.56 16.67 -2.39
N HIS A 42 -21.22 17.81 -1.80
CA HIS A 42 -22.18 18.68 -1.07
C HIS A 42 -23.30 19.15 -1.98
N ASP A 43 -22.98 19.66 -3.16
CA ASP A 43 -23.93 20.27 -4.08
C ASP A 43 -24.76 19.25 -4.88
N HIS A 44 -24.17 18.08 -5.23
CA HIS A 44 -24.75 17.14 -6.20
C HIS A 44 -24.90 15.69 -5.66
N GLY A 45 -24.43 15.44 -4.45
CA GLY A 45 -24.40 14.10 -3.84
C GLY A 45 -23.31 13.20 -4.35
N ILE A 46 -22.95 12.20 -3.53
CA ILE A 46 -21.79 11.30 -3.79
C ILE A 46 -21.88 10.54 -5.12
N SER A 47 -23.10 10.17 -5.56
CA SER A 47 -23.29 9.40 -6.80
C SER A 47 -22.91 10.19 -8.06
N ASN A 48 -22.93 11.51 -7.98
CA ASN A 48 -22.66 12.41 -9.11
C ASN A 48 -21.25 13.03 -9.08
N VAL A 49 -20.42 12.73 -8.07
CA VAL A 49 -19.09 13.32 -7.90
C VAL A 49 -18.18 13.16 -9.12
N TYR A 50 -18.23 12.00 -9.80
CA TYR A 50 -17.43 11.74 -10.99
C TYR A 50 -17.79 12.61 -12.21
N ARG A 51 -18.90 13.36 -12.17
CA ARG A 51 -19.34 14.25 -13.24
C ARG A 51 -19.16 15.72 -12.93
N HIS A 52 -19.14 16.06 -11.64
CA HIS A 52 -19.16 17.43 -11.16
C HIS A 52 -17.87 17.83 -10.44
N GLY A 53 -17.07 16.86 -9.97
CA GLY A 53 -15.75 17.12 -9.43
C GLY A 53 -14.67 17.11 -10.53
N ASP A 54 -13.67 17.96 -10.37
CA ASP A 54 -12.55 18.05 -11.30
C ASP A 54 -11.65 16.81 -11.21
N ASP A 55 -11.40 16.19 -12.36
CA ASP A 55 -10.46 15.05 -12.51
C ASP A 55 -10.55 13.97 -11.43
N VAL A 56 -11.78 13.59 -11.04
CA VAL A 56 -12.01 12.56 -10.02
C VAL A 56 -11.47 11.21 -10.50
N ASN A 57 -10.28 10.85 -10.03
CA ASN A 57 -9.53 9.64 -10.39
C ASN A 57 -9.35 8.66 -9.22
N TYR A 58 -10.01 8.92 -8.08
CA TYR A 58 -10.00 8.03 -6.92
C TYR A 58 -11.26 7.16 -6.87
N HIS A 59 -11.12 6.00 -6.23
CA HIS A 59 -12.19 5.01 -6.10
C HIS A 59 -13.16 5.35 -4.95
N PRO A 60 -14.36 4.71 -4.94
CA PRO A 60 -15.47 5.05 -4.04
C PRO A 60 -15.15 5.11 -2.55
N ILE A 61 -14.26 4.27 -2.02
CA ILE A 61 -13.99 4.23 -0.57
C ILE A 61 -13.43 5.56 -0.06
N PHE A 62 -12.52 6.20 -0.80
CA PHE A 62 -12.03 7.52 -0.40
C PHE A 62 -13.12 8.59 -0.57
N LEU A 63 -13.93 8.49 -1.61
CA LEU A 63 -15.07 9.41 -1.81
C LEU A 63 -16.12 9.26 -0.71
N TYR A 64 -16.33 8.06 -0.15
CA TYR A 64 -17.16 7.88 1.05
C TYR A 64 -16.58 8.56 2.29
N MET A 65 -15.26 8.63 2.41
CA MET A 65 -14.62 9.38 3.51
C MET A 65 -14.82 10.89 3.32
N ILE A 66 -14.70 11.39 2.09
CA ILE A 66 -15.00 12.79 1.76
C ILE A 66 -16.50 13.08 2.01
N TRP A 67 -17.39 12.19 1.63
CA TRP A 67 -18.82 12.32 1.92
C TRP A 67 -19.11 12.33 3.43
N LEU A 68 -18.46 11.45 4.21
CA LEU A 68 -18.60 11.47 5.67
C LEU A 68 -18.07 12.77 6.27
N TYR A 69 -16.99 13.32 5.73
CA TYR A 69 -16.49 14.64 6.10
C TYR A 69 -17.52 15.73 5.79
N ASP A 70 -18.09 15.72 4.59
CA ASP A 70 -19.16 16.66 4.18
C ASP A 70 -20.37 16.60 5.13
N VAL A 71 -20.87 15.41 5.45
CA VAL A 71 -22.00 15.22 6.39
C VAL A 71 -21.72 15.81 7.79
N LEU A 72 -20.43 15.83 8.21
CA LEU A 72 -20.02 16.42 9.49
C LEU A 72 -19.85 17.93 9.44
N MET A 73 -19.84 18.55 8.26
CA MET A 73 -19.70 19.98 8.06
C MET A 73 -21.06 20.62 7.78
N PRO A 74 -21.51 21.61 8.59
CA PRO A 74 -22.87 22.15 8.49
C PRO A 74 -23.11 23.01 7.24
N THR A 75 -22.08 23.59 6.66
CA THR A 75 -22.18 24.46 5.46
C THR A 75 -20.96 24.38 4.57
N ARG A 76 -21.09 24.89 3.35
CA ARG A 76 -20.02 25.01 2.37
C ARG A 76 -18.80 25.78 2.91
N GLU A 77 -19.03 26.85 3.65
CA GLU A 77 -17.95 27.65 4.28
C GLU A 77 -17.20 26.82 5.33
N HIS A 78 -17.88 25.96 6.08
CA HIS A 78 -17.26 25.05 7.03
C HIS A 78 -16.41 24.00 6.34
N ILE A 79 -16.85 23.46 5.18
CA ILE A 79 -16.07 22.52 4.36
C ILE A 79 -14.75 23.20 3.94
N ILE A 80 -14.83 24.42 3.40
CA ILE A 80 -13.65 25.18 2.93
C ILE A 80 -12.69 25.47 4.09
N ALA A 81 -13.22 26.00 5.20
CA ALA A 81 -12.40 26.41 6.34
C ALA A 81 -11.70 25.25 7.07
N ASN A 82 -12.27 24.06 7.01
CA ASN A 82 -11.85 22.92 7.82
C ASN A 82 -11.32 21.74 7.00
N ILE A 83 -10.98 21.93 5.73
CA ILE A 83 -10.58 20.83 4.82
C ILE A 83 -9.39 20.01 5.37
N ASN A 84 -8.51 20.60 6.15
CA ASN A 84 -7.39 19.89 6.78
C ASN A 84 -7.82 18.76 7.73
N TYR A 85 -9.05 18.80 8.27
CA TYR A 85 -9.55 17.67 9.08
C TYR A 85 -9.83 16.40 8.27
N LEU A 86 -9.87 16.49 6.94
CA LEU A 86 -9.94 15.28 6.09
C LEU A 86 -8.76 14.33 6.34
N LYS A 87 -7.60 14.85 6.78
CA LYS A 87 -6.42 14.07 7.16
C LYS A 87 -6.66 13.08 8.31
N ILE A 88 -7.75 13.22 9.05
CA ILE A 88 -8.09 12.30 10.15
C ILE A 88 -8.28 10.87 9.62
N PHE A 89 -8.82 10.72 8.41
CA PHE A 89 -9.04 9.41 7.82
C PHE A 89 -7.72 8.66 7.56
N PRO A 90 -6.76 9.18 6.76
CA PRO A 90 -5.47 8.50 6.62
C PRO A 90 -4.76 8.29 7.96
N LEU A 91 -4.84 9.24 8.91
CA LEU A 91 -4.24 9.08 10.24
C LEU A 91 -4.85 7.90 11.02
N ILE A 92 -6.17 7.70 10.99
CA ILE A 92 -6.82 6.54 11.60
C ILE A 92 -6.23 5.24 11.01
N PHE A 93 -6.01 5.20 9.71
CA PHE A 93 -5.45 4.02 9.05
C PHE A 93 -3.95 3.83 9.30
N ASP A 94 -3.19 4.86 9.65
CA ASP A 94 -1.81 4.69 10.14
C ASP A 94 -1.78 3.91 11.48
N PHE A 95 -2.76 4.15 12.34
CA PHE A 95 -2.85 3.48 13.64
C PHE A 95 -3.55 2.12 13.59
N LEU A 96 -4.48 1.93 12.65
CA LEU A 96 -5.37 0.78 12.59
C LEU A 96 -4.63 -0.58 12.63
N PRO A 97 -3.56 -0.83 11.85
CA PRO A 97 -2.86 -2.09 11.89
C PRO A 97 -2.29 -2.41 13.27
N VAL A 98 -1.71 -1.41 13.93
CA VAL A 98 -1.12 -1.57 15.26
C VAL A 98 -2.20 -1.83 16.29
N VAL A 99 -3.30 -1.08 16.27
CA VAL A 99 -4.44 -1.27 17.18
C VAL A 99 -5.03 -2.66 17.03
N VAL A 100 -5.34 -3.09 15.81
CA VAL A 100 -5.88 -4.43 15.50
C VAL A 100 -4.93 -5.52 15.99
N LEU A 101 -3.65 -5.38 15.73
CA LEU A 101 -2.67 -6.39 16.11
C LEU A 101 -2.41 -6.41 17.63
N CYS A 102 -2.45 -5.29 18.32
CA CYS A 102 -2.39 -5.26 19.78
C CYS A 102 -3.62 -5.93 20.41
N CYS A 103 -4.82 -5.74 19.82
CA CYS A 103 -6.06 -6.40 20.30
C CYS A 103 -6.07 -7.91 20.02
N PHE A 104 -5.56 -8.34 18.87
CA PHE A 104 -5.59 -9.74 18.42
C PHE A 104 -4.20 -10.40 18.40
N ARG A 105 -3.23 -9.89 19.16
CA ARG A 105 -1.82 -10.31 19.16
C ARG A 105 -1.65 -11.82 19.24
N GLN A 106 -2.32 -12.48 20.20
CA GLN A 106 -2.19 -13.93 20.41
C GLN A 106 -2.64 -14.75 19.20
N ARG A 107 -3.59 -14.26 18.42
CA ARG A 107 -4.13 -14.96 17.25
C ARG A 107 -3.36 -14.66 15.97
N LEU A 108 -2.97 -13.40 15.77
CA LEU A 108 -2.44 -12.95 14.48
C LEU A 108 -0.91 -12.94 14.41
N ILE A 109 -0.23 -12.41 15.41
CA ILE A 109 1.23 -12.19 15.34
C ILE A 109 2.01 -13.04 16.33
N GLN A 110 1.57 -13.13 17.60
CA GLN A 110 2.28 -13.82 18.69
C GLN A 110 3.65 -13.20 19.08
N GLU A 111 4.03 -12.08 18.48
CA GLU A 111 5.26 -11.35 18.75
C GLU A 111 4.99 -10.07 19.55
N LYS A 112 6.01 -9.59 20.26
CA LYS A 112 5.97 -8.25 20.87
C LYS A 112 6.21 -7.21 19.77
N ILE A 113 5.26 -6.27 19.62
CA ILE A 113 5.32 -5.25 18.59
C ILE A 113 5.88 -3.97 19.19
N PRO A 114 7.02 -3.45 18.73
CA PRO A 114 7.53 -2.15 19.12
C PRO A 114 6.78 -1.04 18.37
N TYR A 115 5.46 -0.91 18.61
CA TYR A 115 4.53 -0.09 17.84
C TYR A 115 4.93 1.39 17.75
N LEU A 116 5.57 1.94 18.79
CA LEU A 116 6.04 3.33 18.76
C LEU A 116 7.10 3.56 17.68
N PHE A 117 7.89 2.53 17.34
CA PHE A 117 8.88 2.62 16.27
C PHE A 117 8.26 2.75 14.87
N LEU A 118 7.01 2.32 14.68
CA LEU A 118 6.23 2.59 13.47
C LEU A 118 5.47 3.92 13.57
N ILE A 119 4.70 4.10 14.66
CA ILE A 119 3.80 5.23 14.83
C ILE A 119 4.54 6.58 14.98
N LEU A 120 5.77 6.57 15.47
CA LEU A 120 6.61 7.78 15.57
C LEU A 120 7.62 7.90 14.41
N ASN A 121 7.52 7.06 13.39
CA ASN A 121 8.33 7.19 12.19
C ASN A 121 7.84 8.39 11.35
N ILE A 122 8.68 9.41 11.26
CA ILE A 122 8.36 10.65 10.54
C ILE A 122 8.01 10.36 9.07
N ALA A 123 8.77 9.50 8.38
CA ALA A 123 8.49 9.13 6.99
C ALA A 123 7.11 8.47 6.82
N TYR A 124 6.68 7.67 7.81
CA TYR A 124 5.38 7.00 7.81
C TYR A 124 4.24 8.02 8.00
N LEU A 125 4.37 8.90 8.98
CA LEU A 125 3.35 9.90 9.29
C LEU A 125 3.32 11.09 8.32
N PHE A 126 4.43 11.39 7.65
CA PHE A 126 4.52 12.51 6.71
C PHE A 126 3.42 12.46 5.66
N ASN A 127 3.16 11.26 5.13
CA ASN A 127 2.16 11.04 4.10
C ASN A 127 0.75 11.45 4.54
N SER A 128 0.38 11.18 5.79
CA SER A 128 -0.96 11.48 6.33
C SER A 128 -1.04 12.88 6.96
N VAL A 129 -0.05 13.26 7.76
CA VAL A 129 -0.08 14.50 8.57
C VAL A 129 0.31 15.70 7.75
N CYS A 130 1.42 15.64 7.00
CA CYS A 130 1.90 16.76 6.21
C CYS A 130 1.21 16.83 4.84
N TRP A 131 1.07 15.69 4.18
CA TRP A 131 0.51 15.64 2.82
C TRP A 131 -0.98 15.30 2.77
N GLY A 132 -1.49 14.53 3.75
CA GLY A 132 -2.88 14.11 3.83
C GLY A 132 -3.29 13.06 2.78
N GLN A 133 -2.35 12.27 2.28
CA GLN A 133 -2.56 11.28 1.22
C GLN A 133 -3.23 10.01 1.70
N VAL A 134 -3.90 9.33 0.79
CA VAL A 134 -4.66 8.10 1.06
C VAL A 134 -3.80 6.84 1.11
N ASP A 135 -2.49 6.94 0.92
CA ASP A 135 -1.62 5.77 0.79
C ASP A 135 -1.61 4.92 2.06
N SER A 136 -1.75 5.50 3.25
CA SER A 136 -1.91 4.76 4.51
C SER A 136 -3.19 3.93 4.55
N ILE A 137 -4.29 4.40 3.94
CA ILE A 137 -5.58 3.71 3.95
C ILE A 137 -5.47 2.37 3.23
N PHE A 138 -5.09 2.39 1.93
CA PHE A 138 -5.00 1.14 1.18
C PHE A 138 -3.86 0.24 1.66
N SER A 139 -2.73 0.80 2.12
CA SER A 139 -1.60 0.05 2.68
C SER A 139 -2.00 -0.76 3.90
N SER A 140 -2.69 -0.12 4.83
CA SER A 140 -3.18 -0.73 6.06
C SER A 140 -4.24 -1.78 5.79
N LEU A 141 -5.17 -1.49 4.88
CA LEU A 141 -6.19 -2.45 4.46
C LEU A 141 -5.56 -3.66 3.75
N CYS A 142 -4.60 -3.47 2.83
CA CYS A 142 -3.90 -4.59 2.19
C CYS A 142 -3.15 -5.45 3.20
N PHE A 143 -2.40 -4.83 4.11
CA PHE A 143 -1.69 -5.55 5.18
C PHE A 143 -2.65 -6.40 6.02
N LEU A 144 -3.73 -5.80 6.53
CA LEU A 144 -4.73 -6.48 7.34
C LEU A 144 -5.47 -7.56 6.55
N ALA A 145 -5.80 -7.30 5.28
CA ALA A 145 -6.47 -8.25 4.41
C ALA A 145 -5.65 -9.54 4.24
N LEU A 146 -4.38 -9.41 3.84
CA LEU A 146 -3.50 -10.54 3.56
C LEU A 146 -3.21 -11.35 4.82
N LEU A 147 -3.00 -10.67 5.96
CA LEU A 147 -2.82 -11.36 7.24
C LEU A 147 -4.10 -12.06 7.70
N THR A 148 -5.26 -11.40 7.56
CA THR A 148 -6.56 -11.96 7.95
C THR A 148 -6.95 -13.15 7.08
N THR A 149 -6.63 -13.14 5.80
CA THR A 149 -6.92 -14.24 4.86
C THR A 149 -6.26 -15.55 5.28
N LEU A 150 -5.11 -15.51 5.96
CA LEU A 150 -4.48 -16.71 6.54
C LEU A 150 -5.36 -17.43 7.57
N TYR A 151 -6.38 -16.78 8.12
CA TYR A 151 -7.25 -17.31 9.17
C TYR A 151 -8.73 -17.33 8.78
N LYS A 152 -9.21 -16.26 8.15
CA LYS A 152 -10.60 -16.04 7.75
C LYS A 152 -10.64 -15.53 6.30
N PRO A 153 -10.61 -16.43 5.29
CA PRO A 153 -10.51 -16.06 3.88
C PRO A 153 -11.57 -15.06 3.42
N SER A 154 -12.84 -15.30 3.75
CA SER A 154 -13.94 -14.41 3.33
C SER A 154 -13.80 -12.99 3.91
N LEU A 155 -13.42 -12.86 5.20
CA LEU A 155 -13.18 -11.54 5.81
C LEU A 155 -11.96 -10.85 5.19
N GLY A 156 -10.88 -11.62 4.92
CA GLY A 156 -9.70 -11.09 4.27
C GLY A 156 -10.00 -10.53 2.89
N VAL A 157 -10.83 -11.22 2.11
CA VAL A 157 -11.26 -10.75 0.78
C VAL A 157 -12.13 -9.49 0.87
N VAL A 158 -13.05 -9.41 1.83
CA VAL A 158 -13.82 -8.19 2.09
C VAL A 158 -12.87 -6.99 2.32
N ILE A 159 -11.91 -7.13 3.24
CA ILE A 159 -10.94 -6.06 3.52
C ILE A 159 -10.09 -5.72 2.29
N TYR A 160 -9.70 -6.73 1.50
CA TYR A 160 -8.93 -6.51 0.27
C TYR A 160 -9.71 -5.74 -0.80
N ILE A 161 -10.99 -6.04 -0.97
CA ILE A 161 -11.86 -5.32 -1.90
C ILE A 161 -12.01 -3.86 -1.45
N LEU A 162 -12.14 -3.58 -0.15
CA LEU A 162 -12.13 -2.21 0.35
C LEU A 162 -10.81 -1.49 0.05
N ALA A 163 -9.66 -2.18 0.18
CA ALA A 163 -8.37 -1.63 -0.22
C ALA A 163 -8.32 -1.32 -1.74
N PHE A 164 -8.83 -2.23 -2.56
CA PHE A 164 -8.89 -2.06 -4.01
C PHE A 164 -9.76 -0.86 -4.40
N TYR A 165 -10.92 -0.73 -3.78
CA TYR A 165 -11.81 0.42 -3.98
C TYR A 165 -11.40 1.68 -3.20
N THR A 166 -10.25 1.67 -2.52
CA THR A 166 -9.57 2.89 -2.03
C THR A 166 -8.58 3.40 -3.08
N LYS A 167 -7.68 2.51 -3.57
CA LYS A 167 -6.66 2.87 -4.57
C LYS A 167 -6.29 1.66 -5.42
N PHE A 168 -6.30 1.83 -6.74
CA PHE A 168 -6.02 0.76 -7.71
C PHE A 168 -4.65 0.08 -7.50
N HIS A 169 -3.70 0.78 -6.92
CA HIS A 169 -2.35 0.24 -6.62
C HIS A 169 -2.36 -1.03 -5.78
N SER A 170 -3.44 -1.31 -5.01
CA SER A 170 -3.60 -2.57 -4.28
C SER A 170 -3.58 -3.81 -5.19
N ILE A 171 -3.77 -3.65 -6.51
CA ILE A 171 -3.68 -4.74 -7.51
C ILE A 171 -2.32 -5.45 -7.48
N MET A 172 -1.23 -4.77 -7.09
CA MET A 172 0.09 -5.39 -6.97
C MET A 172 0.13 -6.58 -6.01
N PHE A 173 -0.79 -6.63 -5.04
CA PHE A 173 -0.90 -7.72 -4.06
C PHE A 173 -1.87 -8.84 -4.47
N LEU A 174 -2.57 -8.68 -5.58
CA LEU A 174 -3.56 -9.66 -6.05
C LEU A 174 -2.97 -11.07 -6.22
N PRO A 175 -1.76 -11.25 -6.79
CA PRO A 175 -1.14 -12.58 -6.88
C PRO A 175 -0.93 -13.23 -5.50
N VAL A 176 -0.52 -12.45 -4.49
CA VAL A 176 -0.35 -12.95 -3.11
C VAL A 176 -1.69 -13.33 -2.50
N MET A 177 -2.73 -12.52 -2.71
CA MET A 177 -4.09 -12.84 -2.25
C MET A 177 -4.56 -14.18 -2.82
N PHE A 178 -4.40 -14.40 -4.13
CA PHE A 178 -4.75 -15.67 -4.76
C PHE A 178 -3.96 -16.86 -4.21
N LEU A 179 -2.66 -16.71 -3.96
CA LEU A 179 -1.84 -17.76 -3.36
C LEU A 179 -2.32 -18.12 -1.95
N ILE A 180 -2.66 -17.13 -1.13
CA ILE A 180 -3.16 -17.37 0.23
C ILE A 180 -4.56 -18.01 0.18
N LEU A 181 -5.43 -17.56 -0.71
CA LEU A 181 -6.75 -18.18 -0.92
C LEU A 181 -6.60 -19.64 -1.40
N ALA A 182 -5.72 -19.89 -2.36
CA ALA A 182 -5.40 -21.25 -2.80
C ALA A 182 -4.87 -22.13 -1.67
N TYR A 183 -4.10 -21.58 -0.74
CA TYR A 183 -3.66 -22.31 0.45
C TYR A 183 -4.82 -22.62 1.42
N LYS A 184 -5.72 -21.67 1.66
CA LYS A 184 -6.72 -21.72 2.74
C LYS A 184 -8.05 -22.34 2.32
N VAL A 185 -8.52 -22.05 1.12
CA VAL A 185 -9.81 -22.53 0.63
C VAL A 185 -9.65 -23.97 0.10
N ARG A 186 -10.30 -24.92 0.79
CA ARG A 186 -10.16 -26.35 0.51
C ARG A 186 -11.47 -27.05 0.14
N SER A 187 -12.59 -26.36 0.31
CA SER A 187 -13.91 -26.91 0.05
C SER A 187 -14.72 -25.99 -0.86
N TRP A 188 -15.66 -26.56 -1.58
CA TRP A 188 -16.59 -25.81 -2.40
C TRP A 188 -17.41 -24.80 -1.59
N ARG A 189 -17.81 -25.17 -0.38
CA ARG A 189 -18.50 -24.24 0.54
C ARG A 189 -17.62 -23.03 0.89
N GLY A 190 -16.35 -23.27 1.20
CA GLY A 190 -15.39 -22.17 1.46
C GLY A 190 -15.18 -21.28 0.24
N PHE A 191 -15.12 -21.86 -0.95
CA PHE A 191 -15.05 -21.12 -2.21
C PHE A 191 -16.29 -20.23 -2.41
N LEU A 192 -17.48 -20.81 -2.27
CA LEU A 192 -18.74 -20.04 -2.36
C LEU A 192 -18.82 -18.91 -1.34
N GLN A 193 -18.37 -19.14 -0.09
CA GLN A 193 -18.32 -18.07 0.92
C GLN A 193 -17.42 -16.91 0.49
N VAL A 194 -16.27 -17.18 -0.13
CA VAL A 194 -15.36 -16.15 -0.66
C VAL A 194 -16.03 -15.41 -1.81
N VAL A 195 -16.66 -16.12 -2.75
CA VAL A 195 -17.35 -15.53 -3.90
C VAL A 195 -18.53 -14.65 -3.44
N ILE A 196 -19.38 -15.16 -2.55
CA ILE A 196 -20.52 -14.40 -2.02
C ILE A 196 -20.04 -13.15 -1.28
N ALA A 197 -19.02 -13.28 -0.43
CA ALA A 197 -18.42 -12.14 0.27
C ALA A 197 -17.86 -11.10 -0.71
N SER A 198 -17.21 -11.54 -1.79
CA SER A 198 -16.68 -10.67 -2.83
C SER A 198 -17.80 -9.90 -3.54
N VAL A 199 -18.80 -10.63 -4.05
CA VAL A 199 -19.93 -10.01 -4.77
C VAL A 199 -20.69 -9.06 -3.88
N ALA A 200 -21.03 -9.46 -2.65
CA ALA A 200 -21.73 -8.61 -1.69
C ALA A 200 -20.95 -7.34 -1.39
N THR A 201 -19.64 -7.43 -1.17
CA THR A 201 -18.81 -6.25 -0.87
C THR A 201 -18.75 -5.30 -2.07
N VAL A 202 -18.52 -5.81 -3.27
CA VAL A 202 -18.50 -4.98 -4.50
C VAL A 202 -19.86 -4.31 -4.70
N THR A 203 -20.95 -5.06 -4.54
CA THR A 203 -22.30 -4.52 -4.67
C THR A 203 -22.57 -3.41 -3.66
N ILE A 204 -22.21 -3.61 -2.38
CA ILE A 204 -22.41 -2.59 -1.34
C ILE A 204 -21.57 -1.33 -1.64
N VAL A 205 -20.30 -1.50 -2.04
CA VAL A 205 -19.42 -0.35 -2.37
C VAL A 205 -19.95 0.43 -3.57
N LEU A 206 -20.52 -0.24 -4.56
CA LEU A 206 -21.02 0.42 -5.77
C LEU A 206 -22.50 0.80 -5.70
N LEU A 207 -23.21 0.42 -4.65
CA LEU A 207 -24.67 0.53 -4.57
C LEU A 207 -25.24 1.93 -4.86
N PRO A 208 -24.74 3.03 -4.29
CA PRO A 208 -25.24 4.37 -4.61
C PRO A 208 -25.04 4.74 -6.09
N PHE A 209 -23.93 4.33 -6.68
CA PHE A 209 -23.62 4.57 -8.10
C PHE A 209 -24.50 3.70 -9.02
N ILE A 210 -24.78 2.46 -8.62
CA ILE A 210 -25.69 1.56 -9.38
C ILE A 210 -27.12 2.10 -9.37
N ILE A 211 -27.65 2.49 -8.21
CA ILE A 211 -29.01 3.01 -8.08
C ILE A 211 -29.23 4.25 -8.94
N GLN A 212 -28.21 5.11 -9.06
CA GLN A 212 -28.27 6.33 -9.88
C GLN A 212 -27.84 6.13 -11.34
N GLY A 213 -27.56 4.89 -11.76
CA GLY A 213 -27.08 4.61 -13.12
C GLY A 213 -25.68 5.16 -13.42
N ARG A 214 -24.82 5.30 -12.39
CA ARG A 214 -23.49 5.91 -12.46
C ARG A 214 -22.32 4.91 -12.34
N ALA A 215 -22.59 3.63 -12.33
CA ALA A 215 -21.54 2.60 -12.19
C ALA A 215 -20.47 2.67 -13.29
N ALA A 216 -20.85 3.07 -14.52
CA ALA A 216 -19.91 3.27 -15.60
C ALA A 216 -18.92 4.43 -15.34
N ASP A 217 -19.35 5.48 -14.63
CA ASP A 217 -18.50 6.62 -14.29
C ASP A 217 -17.35 6.19 -13.34
N VAL A 218 -17.63 5.28 -12.39
CA VAL A 218 -16.62 4.67 -11.50
C VAL A 218 -15.59 3.88 -12.30
N PHE A 219 -16.05 3.07 -13.27
CA PHE A 219 -15.16 2.30 -14.12
C PHE A 219 -14.27 3.22 -14.99
N ASN A 220 -14.86 4.24 -15.60
CA ASN A 220 -14.13 5.22 -16.42
C ASN A 220 -13.07 5.97 -15.61
N ALA A 221 -13.36 6.34 -14.36
CA ALA A 221 -12.40 6.97 -13.46
C ALA A 221 -11.19 6.02 -13.18
N THR A 222 -11.46 4.70 -13.03
CA THR A 222 -10.40 3.70 -12.87
C THR A 222 -9.49 3.62 -14.10
N VAL A 223 -10.07 3.63 -15.29
CA VAL A 223 -9.31 3.59 -16.55
C VAL A 223 -8.49 4.87 -16.74
N LYS A 224 -9.06 6.04 -16.46
CA LYS A 224 -8.36 7.33 -16.52
C LYS A 224 -7.17 7.40 -15.54
N ALA A 225 -7.28 6.79 -14.37
CA ALA A 225 -6.24 6.81 -13.36
C ALA A 225 -4.96 6.05 -13.80
N VAL A 226 -5.06 5.08 -14.72
CA VAL A 226 -3.93 4.23 -15.16
C VAL A 226 -2.89 5.02 -15.97
N ASP A 227 -3.30 5.99 -16.76
CA ASP A 227 -2.42 6.80 -17.61
C ASP A 227 -2.54 8.31 -17.31
N PHE A 228 -2.82 8.66 -16.07
CA PHE A 228 -3.04 10.05 -15.66
C PHE A 228 -1.76 10.89 -15.78
N TRP A 229 -0.60 10.31 -15.47
CA TRP A 229 0.71 10.96 -15.59
C TRP A 229 1.64 10.11 -16.48
N PRO A 230 1.54 10.18 -17.82
CA PRO A 230 2.27 9.31 -18.73
C PRO A 230 3.75 9.73 -18.87
N ARG A 231 4.46 9.80 -17.73
CA ARG A 231 5.86 10.19 -17.60
C ARG A 231 6.70 9.03 -17.11
N VAL A 232 7.98 9.01 -17.46
CA VAL A 232 8.90 7.96 -17.02
C VAL A 232 9.01 7.92 -15.49
N SER A 233 9.02 9.07 -14.82
CA SER A 233 8.91 9.14 -13.37
C SER A 233 8.34 10.48 -12.91
N VAL A 234 7.44 10.45 -11.93
CA VAL A 234 6.85 11.65 -11.33
C VAL A 234 7.47 11.82 -9.93
N GLN A 235 8.75 12.20 -9.91
CA GLN A 235 9.55 12.45 -8.70
C GLN A 235 9.72 11.22 -7.78
N ALA A 236 9.59 9.99 -8.31
CA ALA A 236 9.76 8.76 -7.50
C ALA A 236 11.21 8.51 -7.07
N TYR A 237 12.18 9.16 -7.70
CA TYR A 237 13.63 8.93 -7.49
C TYR A 237 14.01 7.44 -7.53
N ASN A 238 13.40 6.71 -8.47
CA ASN A 238 13.58 5.29 -8.70
C ASN A 238 14.69 5.02 -9.75
N ILE A 239 14.74 3.80 -10.30
CA ILE A 239 15.78 3.39 -11.27
C ILE A 239 15.88 4.34 -12.47
N TRP A 240 14.79 4.97 -12.87
CA TRP A 240 14.75 5.85 -14.03
C TRP A 240 15.60 7.10 -13.85
N PHE A 241 15.79 7.59 -12.61
CA PHE A 241 16.72 8.69 -12.32
C PHE A 241 18.20 8.30 -12.47
N LEU A 242 18.50 7.01 -12.58
CA LEU A 242 19.84 6.50 -12.86
C LEU A 242 20.08 6.18 -14.34
N LEU A 243 19.00 5.81 -15.07
CA LEU A 243 19.09 5.33 -16.46
C LEU A 243 18.78 6.41 -17.50
N VAL A 244 17.99 7.43 -17.14
CA VAL A 244 17.59 8.52 -18.06
C VAL A 244 18.59 9.67 -17.95
N TRP A 245 19.07 10.14 -19.11
CA TRP A 245 19.82 11.39 -19.20
C TRP A 245 18.85 12.58 -19.13
N GLY A 246 19.01 13.45 -18.13
CA GLY A 246 18.12 14.58 -17.90
C GLY A 246 17.12 14.31 -16.77
N VAL A 247 15.91 14.87 -16.92
CA VAL A 247 14.84 14.79 -15.91
C VAL A 247 13.79 13.77 -16.39
N PRO A 248 13.60 12.63 -15.69
CA PRO A 248 12.64 11.60 -16.12
C PRO A 248 11.19 12.09 -16.20
N TYR A 249 10.83 13.17 -15.53
CA TYR A 249 9.51 13.81 -15.64
C TYR A 249 9.26 14.43 -17.02
N ASP A 250 10.31 14.90 -17.72
CA ASP A 250 10.17 15.54 -19.03
C ASP A 250 10.02 14.51 -20.16
N VAL A 251 10.29 13.23 -19.89
CA VAL A 251 10.23 12.12 -20.87
C VAL A 251 8.89 11.39 -20.76
N PHE A 252 8.21 11.18 -21.90
CA PHE A 252 7.01 10.35 -21.94
C PHE A 252 7.37 8.86 -21.82
N ASP A 253 6.59 8.12 -21.07
CA ASP A 253 6.85 6.69 -20.86
C ASP A 253 6.50 5.83 -22.09
N SER A 254 5.80 6.40 -23.08
CA SER A 254 5.57 5.83 -24.41
C SER A 254 6.78 5.94 -25.34
N GLU A 255 7.79 6.75 -24.99
CA GLU A 255 9.02 6.85 -25.79
C GLU A 255 9.84 5.55 -25.70
N THR A 256 10.65 5.32 -26.76
CA THR A 256 11.44 4.10 -26.88
C THR A 256 12.67 4.13 -25.98
N PHE A 257 12.84 3.07 -25.18
CA PHE A 257 14.02 2.77 -24.40
C PHE A 257 14.64 1.48 -24.98
N PHE A 258 15.72 1.61 -25.78
CA PHE A 258 16.31 0.56 -26.61
C PHE A 258 15.32 -0.05 -27.64
N ILE A 259 14.69 -1.19 -27.31
CA ILE A 259 13.78 -1.95 -28.21
C ILE A 259 12.32 -1.77 -27.82
N LEU A 260 12.05 -1.52 -26.53
CA LEU A 260 10.72 -1.38 -25.95
C LEU A 260 10.49 0.05 -25.48
N THR A 261 9.26 0.40 -25.16
CA THR A 261 9.00 1.67 -24.47
C THR A 261 9.46 1.62 -23.03
N TYR A 262 9.68 2.79 -22.41
CA TYR A 262 9.97 2.87 -20.97
C TYR A 262 8.90 2.15 -20.14
N LYS A 263 7.61 2.34 -20.46
CA LYS A 263 6.48 1.69 -19.82
C LYS A 263 6.55 0.16 -19.92
N GLN A 264 6.80 -0.38 -21.11
CA GLN A 264 6.94 -1.83 -21.30
C GLN A 264 8.14 -2.39 -20.56
N THR A 265 9.29 -1.71 -20.64
CA THR A 265 10.51 -2.13 -19.95
C THR A 265 10.30 -2.17 -18.43
N GLY A 266 9.74 -1.10 -17.85
CA GLY A 266 9.45 -1.04 -16.42
C GLY A 266 8.49 -2.13 -15.97
N LEU A 267 7.42 -2.36 -16.72
CA LEU A 267 6.46 -3.41 -16.42
C LEU A 267 7.09 -4.82 -16.46
N ILE A 268 7.92 -5.11 -17.47
CA ILE A 268 8.63 -6.39 -17.57
C ILE A 268 9.58 -6.58 -16.39
N MET A 269 10.36 -5.56 -16.03
CA MET A 269 11.27 -5.61 -14.88
C MET A 269 10.50 -5.84 -13.58
N PHE A 270 9.38 -5.17 -13.38
CA PHE A 270 8.49 -5.37 -12.24
C PHE A 270 7.93 -6.80 -12.19
N LEU A 271 7.40 -7.32 -13.31
CA LEU A 271 6.80 -8.65 -13.37
C LEU A 271 7.85 -9.76 -13.12
N ILE A 272 9.05 -9.64 -13.72
CA ILE A 272 10.13 -10.61 -13.51
C ILE A 272 10.59 -10.59 -12.05
N SER A 273 10.92 -9.42 -11.51
CA SER A 273 11.45 -9.31 -10.14
C SER A 273 10.41 -9.75 -9.09
N SER A 274 9.14 -9.37 -9.27
CA SER A 274 8.06 -9.80 -8.39
C SER A 274 7.72 -11.27 -8.56
N GLY A 275 7.72 -11.79 -9.78
CA GLY A 275 7.54 -13.22 -10.05
C GLY A 275 8.58 -14.09 -9.35
N LEU A 276 9.87 -13.70 -9.46
CA LEU A 276 10.96 -14.38 -8.76
C LEU A 276 10.80 -14.31 -7.23
N THR A 277 10.34 -13.16 -6.70
CA THR A 277 10.08 -12.96 -5.27
C THR A 277 8.91 -13.84 -4.76
N LEU A 278 7.93 -14.17 -5.61
CA LEU A 278 6.80 -15.02 -5.26
C LEU A 278 7.14 -16.52 -5.14
N ILE A 279 8.23 -16.99 -5.76
CA ILE A 279 8.57 -18.43 -5.81
C ILE A 279 8.70 -19.06 -4.42
N PRO A 280 9.49 -18.51 -3.45
CA PRO A 280 9.60 -19.08 -2.12
C PRO A 280 8.27 -19.10 -1.36
N LEU A 281 7.46 -18.03 -1.50
CA LEU A 281 6.14 -17.96 -0.87
C LEU A 281 5.20 -19.02 -1.43
N THR A 282 5.16 -19.20 -2.76
CA THR A 282 4.34 -20.20 -3.44
C THR A 282 4.73 -21.60 -2.97
N ARG A 283 6.03 -21.92 -2.96
CA ARG A 283 6.53 -23.21 -2.44
C ARG A 283 6.09 -23.44 -0.99
N ARG A 284 6.25 -22.40 -0.13
CA ARG A 284 5.90 -22.53 1.29
C ARG A 284 4.42 -22.76 1.50
N LEU A 285 3.56 -22.00 0.82
CA LEU A 285 2.11 -22.15 0.92
C LEU A 285 1.65 -23.51 0.39
N LEU A 286 2.21 -23.99 -0.73
CA LEU A 286 1.89 -25.31 -1.29
C LEU A 286 2.33 -26.43 -0.34
N SER A 287 3.52 -26.36 0.23
CA SER A 287 4.00 -27.32 1.22
C SER A 287 3.09 -27.38 2.46
N LEU A 288 2.68 -26.24 3.01
CA LEU A 288 1.75 -26.19 4.14
C LEU A 288 0.36 -26.72 3.77
N ARG A 289 -0.11 -26.49 2.54
CA ARG A 289 -1.37 -27.02 2.06
C ARG A 289 -1.34 -28.55 1.96
N LEU A 290 -0.30 -29.10 1.36
CA LEU A 290 -0.16 -30.57 1.18
C LEU A 290 -0.04 -31.31 2.52
N ASN A 291 0.60 -30.68 3.51
CA ASN A 291 0.80 -31.25 4.84
C ASN A 291 -0.32 -30.90 5.84
N ASN A 292 -1.40 -30.24 5.42
CA ASN A 292 -2.47 -29.75 6.30
C ASN A 292 -1.98 -28.89 7.47
N ALA A 293 -0.85 -28.22 7.33
CA ALA A 293 -0.23 -27.46 8.40
C ALA A 293 -0.82 -26.03 8.53
N PRO A 294 -0.95 -25.49 9.75
CA PRO A 294 -1.40 -24.12 9.99
C PRO A 294 -0.32 -23.10 9.60
N PRO A 295 -0.69 -21.81 9.44
CA PRO A 295 0.27 -20.74 9.24
C PRO A 295 1.20 -20.62 10.46
N ASP A 296 2.49 -20.69 10.22
CA ASP A 296 3.52 -20.56 11.23
C ASP A 296 4.26 -19.21 11.17
N ARG A 297 5.18 -18.99 12.10
CA ARG A 297 6.01 -17.78 12.16
C ARG A 297 6.86 -17.59 10.90
N ALA A 298 7.42 -18.68 10.37
CA ALA A 298 8.27 -18.64 9.17
C ALA A 298 7.48 -18.21 7.94
N LEU A 299 6.23 -18.70 7.77
CA LEU A 299 5.35 -18.21 6.72
C LEU A 299 5.05 -16.72 6.85
N LYS A 300 4.74 -16.25 8.06
CA LYS A 300 4.42 -14.82 8.29
C LYS A 300 5.63 -13.92 8.01
N GLN A 301 6.83 -14.33 8.44
CA GLN A 301 8.07 -13.63 8.13
C GLN A 301 8.32 -13.57 6.61
N LEU A 302 8.19 -14.70 5.92
CA LEU A 302 8.34 -14.79 4.47
C LEU A 302 7.29 -13.95 3.74
N LEU A 303 6.04 -13.98 4.20
CA LEU A 303 4.96 -13.17 3.65
C LEU A 303 5.29 -11.67 3.74
N MET A 304 5.74 -11.19 4.91
CA MET A 304 6.04 -9.76 5.09
C MET A 304 7.18 -9.27 4.21
N ILE A 305 8.28 -10.01 4.10
CA ILE A 305 9.39 -9.60 3.22
C ILE A 305 8.99 -9.69 1.73
N THR A 306 8.20 -10.70 1.34
CA THR A 306 7.67 -10.82 -0.03
C THR A 306 6.79 -9.63 -0.38
N LEU A 307 5.86 -9.24 0.51
CA LEU A 307 4.99 -8.08 0.31
C LEU A 307 5.79 -6.78 0.22
N GLY A 308 6.76 -6.59 1.12
CA GLY A 308 7.66 -5.42 1.07
C GLY A 308 8.45 -5.33 -0.24
N LEU A 309 8.98 -6.45 -0.73
CA LEU A 309 9.69 -6.51 -2.00
C LEU A 309 8.76 -6.27 -3.20
N ILE A 310 7.52 -6.77 -3.20
CA ILE A 310 6.55 -6.49 -4.27
C ILE A 310 6.24 -4.99 -4.33
N CYS A 311 5.98 -4.34 -3.19
CA CYS A 311 5.79 -2.89 -3.14
C CYS A 311 7.01 -2.14 -3.67
N PHE A 312 8.20 -2.59 -3.25
CA PHE A 312 9.44 -1.95 -3.66
C PHE A 312 9.67 -2.14 -5.16
N ASN A 313 9.50 -3.34 -5.69
CA ASN A 313 9.62 -3.61 -7.13
C ASN A 313 8.62 -2.79 -7.94
N PHE A 314 7.38 -2.67 -7.45
CA PHE A 314 6.34 -1.86 -8.10
C PHE A 314 6.76 -0.39 -8.21
N PHE A 315 7.21 0.21 -7.11
CA PHE A 315 7.70 1.59 -7.07
C PHE A 315 8.97 1.78 -7.89
N TYR A 316 9.90 0.82 -7.82
CA TYR A 316 11.26 1.00 -8.31
C TYR A 316 11.40 0.82 -9.82
N PHE A 317 10.63 -0.10 -10.41
CA PHE A 317 10.76 -0.46 -11.82
C PHE A 317 9.71 0.19 -12.72
N ASN A 318 8.46 0.37 -12.25
CA ASN A 318 7.43 0.94 -13.12
C ASN A 318 7.67 2.43 -13.42
N THR A 319 7.10 2.87 -14.55
CA THR A 319 6.94 4.29 -14.90
C THR A 319 5.71 4.88 -14.19
N GLN A 320 5.50 6.18 -14.31
CA GLN A 320 4.37 6.93 -13.70
C GLN A 320 4.34 6.89 -12.17
N MET A 321 5.48 6.57 -11.54
CA MET A 321 5.58 6.46 -10.09
C MET A 321 5.78 7.82 -9.45
N HIS A 322 5.01 8.09 -8.39
CA HIS A 322 5.20 9.20 -7.50
C HIS A 322 6.10 8.83 -6.31
N GLU A 323 6.72 9.84 -5.70
CA GLU A 323 7.60 9.72 -4.53
C GLU A 323 6.95 8.94 -3.37
N ARG A 324 5.62 9.04 -3.20
CA ARG A 324 4.85 8.42 -2.10
C ARG A 324 4.46 6.96 -2.33
N TYR A 325 4.56 6.44 -3.55
CA TYR A 325 4.06 5.08 -3.87
C TYR A 325 4.85 3.93 -3.23
N ILE A 326 5.98 4.24 -2.60
CA ILE A 326 6.74 3.29 -1.77
C ILE A 326 6.13 3.11 -0.36
N HIS A 327 5.18 3.96 0.06
CA HIS A 327 4.60 3.97 1.41
C HIS A 327 4.17 2.59 1.93
N PRO A 328 3.50 1.71 1.14
CA PRO A 328 3.11 0.38 1.63
C PRO A 328 4.28 -0.50 2.08
N ALA A 329 5.47 -0.30 1.53
CA ALA A 329 6.65 -1.07 1.90
C ALA A 329 7.06 -0.84 3.36
N LEU A 330 6.79 0.35 3.95
CA LEU A 330 7.18 0.66 5.32
C LEU A 330 6.51 -0.29 6.31
N ILE A 331 5.19 -0.44 6.22
CA ILE A 331 4.45 -1.31 7.12
C ILE A 331 4.86 -2.78 6.93
N MET A 332 5.09 -3.22 5.68
CA MET A 332 5.50 -4.59 5.39
C MET A 332 6.90 -4.89 5.94
N PHE A 333 7.88 -4.02 5.74
CA PHE A 333 9.22 -4.20 6.28
C PHE A 333 9.29 -3.99 7.80
N PHE A 334 8.45 -3.15 8.38
CA PHE A 334 8.32 -3.07 9.83
C PHE A 334 7.89 -4.43 10.42
N PHE A 335 6.84 -5.06 9.88
CA PHE A 335 6.39 -6.35 10.38
C PHE A 335 7.34 -7.49 9.99
N TYR A 336 8.04 -7.40 8.86
CA TYR A 336 9.18 -8.30 8.63
C TYR A 336 10.22 -8.18 9.75
N ALA A 337 10.59 -6.97 10.14
CA ALA A 337 11.55 -6.74 11.23
C ALA A 337 11.06 -7.27 12.58
N VAL A 338 9.77 -7.19 12.88
CA VAL A 338 9.17 -7.79 14.08
C VAL A 338 9.40 -9.30 14.13
N TYR A 339 9.24 -10.01 13.00
CA TYR A 339 9.45 -11.45 12.93
C TYR A 339 10.92 -11.85 12.84
N SER A 340 11.71 -11.18 12.02
CA SER A 340 13.11 -11.54 11.72
C SER A 340 14.10 -11.00 12.75
N LYS A 341 13.72 -9.95 13.50
CA LYS A 341 14.58 -9.12 14.36
C LYS A 341 15.65 -8.32 13.56
N ASN A 342 15.51 -8.25 12.24
CA ASN A 342 16.35 -7.44 11.36
C ASN A 342 15.59 -6.19 10.92
N TYR A 343 15.91 -5.05 11.52
CA TYR A 343 15.30 -3.75 11.26
C TYR A 343 15.97 -2.97 10.11
N ILE A 344 17.08 -3.45 9.56
CA ILE A 344 17.85 -2.71 8.55
C ILE A 344 17.00 -2.37 7.31
N PRO A 345 16.25 -3.30 6.67
CA PRO A 345 15.41 -2.94 5.53
C PRO A 345 14.37 -1.85 5.86
N TYR A 346 13.76 -1.92 7.04
CA TYR A 346 12.80 -0.91 7.49
C TYR A 346 13.43 0.46 7.71
N ILE A 347 14.61 0.52 8.33
CA ILE A 347 15.34 1.78 8.58
C ILE A 347 15.78 2.40 7.25
N LEU A 348 16.41 1.62 6.37
CA LEU A 348 16.90 2.12 5.09
C LEU A 348 15.78 2.66 4.22
N ILE A 349 14.64 1.93 4.12
CA ILE A 349 13.49 2.41 3.34
C ILE A 349 12.86 3.65 3.96
N SER A 350 12.80 3.75 5.30
CA SER A 350 12.27 4.93 5.99
C SER A 350 13.12 6.17 5.71
N VAL A 351 14.44 6.04 5.74
CA VAL A 351 15.37 7.13 5.41
C VAL A 351 15.22 7.55 3.95
N ALA A 352 15.26 6.59 3.02
CA ALA A 352 15.11 6.87 1.59
C ALA A 352 13.79 7.56 1.28
N TYR A 353 12.71 7.09 1.90
CA TYR A 353 11.38 7.64 1.73
C TYR A 353 11.26 9.05 2.32
N LEU A 354 11.77 9.30 3.53
CA LEU A 354 11.78 10.64 4.11
C LEU A 354 12.54 11.62 3.21
N MET A 355 13.71 11.22 2.72
CA MET A 355 14.51 12.06 1.80
C MET A 355 13.75 12.35 0.50
N SER A 356 13.01 11.37 -0.02
CA SER A 356 12.18 11.51 -1.21
C SER A 356 11.03 12.51 -1.00
N LEU A 357 10.30 12.37 0.12
CA LEU A 357 9.20 13.27 0.48
C LEU A 357 9.69 14.70 0.71
N GLU A 358 10.75 14.88 1.49
CA GLU A 358 11.35 16.18 1.79
C GLU A 358 11.95 16.84 0.53
N LYS A 359 12.47 16.06 -0.42
CA LYS A 359 12.94 16.60 -1.70
C LYS A 359 11.80 17.18 -2.51
N THR A 360 10.62 16.60 -2.42
CA THR A 360 9.41 17.04 -3.16
C THR A 360 8.68 18.16 -2.40
N PHE A 361 8.52 18.02 -1.09
CA PHE A 361 7.88 18.99 -0.19
C PHE A 361 8.75 19.24 1.06
N PRO A 362 9.66 20.20 1.00
CA PRO A 362 10.54 20.54 2.12
C PRO A 362 9.73 21.02 3.33
N ASP A 363 9.80 20.31 4.46
CA ASP A 363 9.12 20.67 5.69
C ASP A 363 10.02 20.63 6.94
N PHE A 364 10.85 19.58 7.09
CA PHE A 364 11.65 19.37 8.30
C PHE A 364 13.16 19.47 8.07
N LEU A 365 13.64 19.12 6.87
CA LEU A 365 15.06 18.98 6.61
C LEU A 365 15.65 20.16 5.84
N PRO A 366 16.87 20.62 6.17
CA PRO A 366 17.55 21.74 5.50
C PRO A 366 18.12 21.31 4.14
N ILE A 367 17.27 21.01 3.17
CA ILE A 367 17.64 20.46 1.86
C ILE A 367 18.63 21.35 1.12
N GLU A 368 18.46 22.68 1.18
CA GLU A 368 19.34 23.62 0.48
C GLU A 368 20.79 23.56 0.95
N ARG A 369 21.02 23.22 2.23
CA ARG A 369 22.36 23.08 2.80
C ARG A 369 23.09 21.81 2.35
N ASN A 370 22.33 20.78 1.92
CA ASN A 370 22.85 19.46 1.58
C ASN A 370 22.43 19.00 0.18
N ARG A 371 22.57 19.86 -0.83
CA ARG A 371 22.11 19.61 -2.21
C ARG A 371 22.64 18.31 -2.83
N ILE A 372 23.86 17.88 -2.46
CA ILE A 372 24.45 16.64 -2.97
C ILE A 372 23.68 15.44 -2.40
N LEU A 373 23.48 15.41 -1.07
CA LEU A 373 22.80 14.31 -0.40
C LEU A 373 21.33 14.20 -0.84
N PHE A 374 20.65 15.33 -1.02
CA PHE A 374 19.27 15.42 -1.50
C PHE A 374 19.18 15.52 -3.04
N SER A 375 20.24 15.22 -3.78
CA SER A 375 20.11 15.11 -5.23
C SER A 375 19.23 13.92 -5.60
N ALA A 376 18.45 14.05 -6.68
CA ALA A 376 17.57 12.99 -7.17
C ALA A 376 18.31 11.66 -7.38
N ARG A 377 19.55 11.73 -7.92
CA ARG A 377 20.41 10.55 -8.12
C ARG A 377 20.90 9.94 -6.82
N ALA A 378 21.22 10.74 -5.80
CA ALA A 378 21.66 10.21 -4.50
C ALA A 378 20.49 9.45 -3.81
N ILE A 379 19.28 9.98 -3.87
CA ILE A 379 18.08 9.30 -3.35
C ILE A 379 17.81 8.00 -4.15
N ALA A 380 17.92 8.05 -5.49
CA ALA A 380 17.77 6.86 -6.32
C ALA A 380 18.82 5.78 -6.01
N LEU A 381 20.09 6.16 -5.76
CA LEU A 381 21.13 5.24 -5.31
C LEU A 381 20.85 4.65 -3.94
N LEU A 382 20.28 5.41 -3.02
CA LEU A 382 19.87 4.91 -1.70
C LEU A 382 18.74 3.88 -1.82
N TYR A 383 17.73 4.13 -2.66
CA TYR A 383 16.69 3.14 -2.97
C TYR A 383 17.30 1.90 -3.61
N THR A 384 18.22 2.06 -4.59
CA THR A 384 18.92 0.94 -5.23
C THR A 384 19.64 0.07 -4.20
N SER A 385 20.45 0.71 -3.35
CA SER A 385 21.21 0.02 -2.31
C SER A 385 20.30 -0.71 -1.32
N THR A 386 19.17 -0.09 -0.96
CA THR A 386 18.17 -0.68 -0.07
C THR A 386 17.51 -1.90 -0.71
N LEU A 387 17.12 -1.81 -1.99
CA LEU A 387 16.52 -2.93 -2.72
C LEU A 387 17.51 -4.09 -2.86
N VAL A 388 18.73 -3.80 -3.30
CA VAL A 388 19.79 -4.81 -3.45
C VAL A 388 20.08 -5.51 -2.12
N TYR A 389 20.25 -4.73 -1.04
CA TYR A 389 20.47 -5.29 0.29
C TYR A 389 19.33 -6.23 0.70
N THR A 390 18.09 -5.81 0.51
CA THR A 390 16.90 -6.59 0.89
C THR A 390 16.78 -7.86 0.04
N MET A 391 17.05 -7.78 -1.27
CA MET A 391 17.09 -8.96 -2.16
C MET A 391 18.22 -9.94 -1.78
N VAL A 392 19.40 -9.43 -1.43
CA VAL A 392 20.52 -10.28 -0.98
C VAL A 392 20.13 -11.05 0.28
N ILE A 393 19.52 -10.42 1.27
CA ILE A 393 19.02 -11.11 2.47
C ILE A 393 17.97 -12.16 2.09
N PHE A 394 17.02 -11.78 1.26
CA PHE A 394 15.93 -12.66 0.82
C PHE A 394 16.49 -13.93 0.14
N TYR A 395 17.36 -13.78 -0.87
CA TYR A 395 17.90 -14.94 -1.62
C TYR A 395 19.01 -15.69 -0.90
N ARG A 396 19.66 -15.12 0.13
CA ARG A 396 20.51 -15.89 1.05
C ARG A 396 19.70 -16.87 1.90
N GLN A 397 18.49 -16.47 2.31
CA GLN A 397 17.56 -17.32 3.08
C GLN A 397 16.79 -18.29 2.17
N HIS A 398 16.48 -17.87 0.94
CA HIS A 398 15.64 -18.59 -0.03
C HIS A 398 16.40 -18.74 -1.35
N ARG A 399 17.32 -19.72 -1.42
CA ARG A 399 18.13 -19.98 -2.62
C ARG A 399 17.24 -20.38 -3.79
N LEU A 400 17.17 -19.54 -4.82
CA LEU A 400 16.21 -19.66 -5.93
C LEU A 400 16.23 -21.04 -6.61
N GLY A 401 17.42 -21.59 -6.90
CA GLY A 401 17.55 -22.91 -7.50
C GLY A 401 16.98 -24.05 -6.63
N TYR A 402 17.16 -23.96 -5.30
CA TYR A 402 16.55 -24.90 -4.35
C TYR A 402 15.04 -24.72 -4.32
N GLU A 403 14.55 -23.48 -4.23
CA GLU A 403 13.11 -23.17 -4.18
C GLU A 403 12.38 -23.68 -5.43
N LEU A 404 12.93 -23.48 -6.61
CA LEU A 404 12.38 -23.98 -7.89
C LEU A 404 12.35 -25.51 -7.94
N LYS A 405 13.42 -26.17 -7.53
CA LYS A 405 13.48 -27.63 -7.50
C LYS A 405 12.43 -28.22 -6.57
N GLU A 406 12.30 -27.67 -5.36
CA GLU A 406 11.31 -28.13 -4.39
C GLU A 406 9.87 -27.78 -4.82
N LEU A 407 9.64 -26.60 -5.40
CA LEU A 407 8.33 -26.25 -5.95
C LEU A 407 7.88 -27.23 -7.02
N ARG A 408 8.78 -27.59 -7.96
CA ARG A 408 8.50 -28.59 -8.99
C ARG A 408 8.09 -29.95 -8.40
N LYS A 409 8.79 -30.44 -7.36
CA LYS A 409 8.43 -31.70 -6.66
C LYS A 409 7.03 -31.62 -6.04
N LEU A 410 6.72 -30.50 -5.36
CA LEU A 410 5.42 -30.31 -4.72
C LEU A 410 4.27 -30.23 -5.74
N LEU A 411 4.50 -29.62 -6.90
CA LEU A 411 3.53 -29.59 -7.99
C LEU A 411 3.24 -31.00 -8.53
N PHE A 412 4.26 -31.84 -8.70
CA PHE A 412 4.05 -33.23 -9.07
C PHE A 412 3.22 -33.99 -8.01
N GLN A 413 3.52 -33.82 -6.72
CA GLN A 413 2.74 -34.40 -5.63
C GLN A 413 1.30 -33.89 -5.59
N TRP A 414 1.08 -32.64 -5.94
CA TRP A 414 -0.27 -32.04 -6.03
C TRP A 414 -1.10 -32.72 -7.12
N HIS A 415 -0.55 -32.93 -8.30
CA HIS A 415 -1.23 -33.59 -9.41
C HIS A 415 -1.44 -35.10 -9.20
N ALA A 416 -0.63 -35.74 -8.38
CA ALA A 416 -0.73 -37.15 -8.06
C ALA A 416 -1.75 -37.48 -6.95
N LYS A 417 -2.30 -36.48 -6.28
CA LYS A 417 -3.38 -36.67 -5.29
C LYS A 417 -4.72 -36.71 -6.02
N PRO A 418 -5.54 -37.82 -5.86
CA PRO A 418 -6.84 -37.96 -6.47
C PRO A 418 -7.84 -36.88 -6.01
#